data_0687abb1315e3e0d58ddf0d619bd971d
#
_entry.id   0687abb1315e3e0d58ddf0d619bd971d
#
_cell.length_a   1.000
_cell.length_b   1.000
_cell.length_c   1.000
_cell.angle_alpha   90.00
_cell.angle_beta   90.00
_cell.angle_gamma   90.00
#
_symmetry.space_group_name_H-M   'P 1'
#
loop_
_entity.id
_entity.type
_entity.pdbx_description
1 polymer ?
#
loop_
_entity_poly.entity_id
_entity_poly.type
_entity_poly.pdbx_seq_one_letter_code
_entity_poly.pdbx_strand_id
1 'polypeptide(L)'
;DENDRANPQTETNADHLAYMIYTSGTTGQPKGVMVEHHALVNLCFWHHDAFGMTAEDRSAKYAGFGFDASIWEMFPTWTIGAELHVIDEAIRLDIIRLNEYFEQNGVTITFLPTQLAEQFMELENKSLRVLLTGGDKLKRAVKQPYTLVNNYGPTENTVVATSTEIDPEEGSLSIGRAIANTRAYILGDGDQVQPEGVAGELCVAGRGLARGYLNREDETAKRFVADPFVPGERMYRTGDLVRWTAEHGIEYIGRIDQQVKVRGYRIELSEIEVRLAQLSAVQDAAVAAVKDNAGNTALCAYVTPEDADTESL
;
A
#
# COMPACT_ATOMS: atom_id res chain seq x y z
N ASP A 1 8.50 16.60 -30.68
CA ASP A 1 9.22 17.79 -31.08
C ASP A 1 10.36 18.05 -30.09
N GLU A 2 11.62 17.94 -30.55
CA GLU A 2 12.82 18.19 -29.72
C GLU A 2 12.94 19.65 -29.23
N ASN A 3 12.05 20.53 -29.64
CA ASN A 3 12.17 21.97 -29.46
C ASN A 3 11.31 22.57 -28.33
N ASP A 4 10.41 21.82 -27.71
CA ASP A 4 9.60 22.37 -26.62
C ASP A 4 10.06 21.83 -25.26
N ARG A 5 11.20 22.39 -24.79
CA ARG A 5 11.75 22.12 -23.43
C ARG A 5 11.27 23.14 -22.40
N ALA A 6 10.37 24.04 -22.77
CA ALA A 6 9.81 24.99 -21.83
C ALA A 6 8.83 24.31 -20.88
N ASN A 7 8.87 24.67 -19.62
CA ASN A 7 7.87 24.22 -18.66
C ASN A 7 6.48 24.68 -19.10
N PRO A 8 5.47 23.78 -19.11
CA PRO A 8 4.11 24.16 -19.45
C PRO A 8 3.60 25.24 -18.49
N GLN A 9 2.97 26.27 -19.04
CA GLN A 9 2.26 27.27 -18.25
C GLN A 9 0.90 26.68 -17.86
N THR A 10 0.72 26.33 -16.59
CA THR A 10 -0.54 25.74 -16.08
C THR A 10 -1.04 26.52 -14.88
N GLU A 11 -2.35 26.50 -14.68
CA GLU A 11 -3.00 27.02 -13.45
C GLU A 11 -3.10 25.95 -12.36
N THR A 12 -2.37 24.84 -12.49
CA THR A 12 -2.36 23.73 -11.52
C THR A 12 -1.80 24.21 -10.18
N ASN A 13 -2.52 23.90 -9.11
CA ASN A 13 -2.14 24.23 -7.75
C ASN A 13 -2.13 22.98 -6.86
N ALA A 14 -1.77 23.15 -5.58
CA ALA A 14 -1.59 22.07 -4.63
C ALA A 14 -2.87 21.24 -4.35
N ASP A 15 -4.04 21.86 -4.54
CA ASP A 15 -5.34 21.24 -4.24
C ASP A 15 -5.98 20.61 -5.50
N HIS A 16 -5.34 20.71 -6.66
CA HIS A 16 -5.79 19.97 -7.85
C HIS A 16 -5.44 18.49 -7.73
N LEU A 17 -6.21 17.62 -8.43
CA LEU A 17 -5.93 16.19 -8.47
C LEU A 17 -4.63 15.91 -9.19
N ALA A 18 -3.77 15.13 -8.56
CA ALA A 18 -2.53 14.62 -9.15
C ALA A 18 -2.80 13.30 -9.87
N TYR A 19 -3.52 12.39 -9.21
CA TYR A 19 -3.86 11.09 -9.79
C TYR A 19 -5.12 10.49 -9.14
N MET A 20 -5.58 9.40 -9.72
CA MET A 20 -6.65 8.57 -9.19
C MET A 20 -6.32 7.10 -9.37
N ILE A 21 -6.52 6.31 -8.31
CA ILE A 21 -6.35 4.85 -8.33
C ILE A 21 -7.67 4.21 -7.90
N TYR A 22 -8.11 3.18 -8.63
CA TYR A 22 -9.28 2.40 -8.28
C TYR A 22 -8.92 1.28 -7.31
N THR A 23 -9.71 1.18 -6.24
CA THR A 23 -9.62 0.10 -5.25
C THR A 23 -10.93 -0.67 -5.21
N SER A 24 -10.90 -1.92 -4.74
CA SER A 24 -12.11 -2.71 -4.52
C SER A 24 -13.11 -2.02 -3.59
N GLY A 25 -14.39 -2.21 -3.82
CA GLY A 25 -15.46 -1.58 -3.08
C GLY A 25 -16.42 -2.59 -2.44
N THR A 26 -16.82 -2.36 -1.19
CA THR A 26 -17.77 -3.20 -0.43
C THR A 26 -19.12 -3.39 -1.10
N THR A 27 -19.48 -2.52 -2.04
CA THR A 27 -20.75 -2.57 -2.81
C THR A 27 -20.62 -3.35 -4.11
N GLY A 28 -19.51 -4.06 -4.35
CA GLY A 28 -19.25 -4.78 -5.61
C GLY A 28 -18.86 -3.88 -6.79
N GLN A 29 -18.58 -2.61 -6.54
CA GLN A 29 -18.15 -1.64 -7.55
C GLN A 29 -16.83 -1.00 -7.10
N PRO A 30 -15.78 -0.99 -7.95
CA PRO A 30 -14.55 -0.28 -7.65
C PRO A 30 -14.78 1.21 -7.36
N LYS A 31 -13.96 1.76 -6.48
CA LYS A 31 -14.02 3.18 -6.08
C LYS A 31 -12.70 3.88 -6.41
N GLY A 32 -12.78 4.99 -7.13
CA GLY A 32 -11.63 5.81 -7.50
C GLY A 32 -11.22 6.71 -6.34
N VAL A 33 -10.04 6.46 -5.76
CA VAL A 33 -9.46 7.31 -4.71
C VAL A 33 -8.80 8.51 -5.38
N MET A 34 -9.24 9.72 -5.03
CA MET A 34 -8.77 10.98 -5.61
C MET A 34 -7.66 11.58 -4.76
N VAL A 35 -6.45 11.64 -5.29
CA VAL A 35 -5.26 12.17 -4.58
C VAL A 35 -4.83 13.50 -5.17
N GLU A 36 -4.61 14.49 -4.29
CA GLU A 36 -4.22 15.85 -4.63
C GLU A 36 -2.70 16.03 -4.70
N HIS A 37 -2.24 17.06 -5.41
CA HIS A 37 -0.80 17.33 -5.56
C HIS A 37 -0.09 17.53 -4.23
N HIS A 38 -0.70 18.21 -3.24
CA HIS A 38 -0.05 18.42 -1.93
C HIS A 38 0.28 17.11 -1.21
N ALA A 39 -0.56 16.08 -1.37
CA ALA A 39 -0.36 14.78 -0.75
C ALA A 39 0.80 14.02 -1.43
N LEU A 40 0.84 14.05 -2.76
CA LEU A 40 1.94 13.48 -3.53
C LEU A 40 3.27 14.18 -3.23
N VAL A 41 3.28 15.51 -3.13
CA VAL A 41 4.46 16.30 -2.77
C VAL A 41 4.96 15.90 -1.38
N ASN A 42 4.05 15.75 -0.40
CA ASN A 42 4.41 15.29 0.94
C ASN A 42 5.10 13.91 0.91
N LEU A 43 4.56 12.96 0.14
CA LEU A 43 5.15 11.64 -0.04
C LEU A 43 6.57 11.71 -0.64
N CYS A 44 6.78 12.55 -1.68
CA CYS A 44 8.07 12.68 -2.33
C CYS A 44 9.14 13.24 -1.38
N PHE A 45 8.85 14.35 -0.70
CA PHE A 45 9.81 14.98 0.21
C PHE A 45 10.10 14.09 1.43
N TRP A 46 9.08 13.45 2.00
CA TRP A 46 9.30 12.48 3.07
C TRP A 46 10.23 11.34 2.60
N HIS A 47 10.00 10.80 1.41
CA HIS A 47 10.82 9.70 0.86
C HIS A 47 12.28 10.13 0.69
N HIS A 48 12.52 11.34 0.17
CA HIS A 48 13.88 11.88 0.01
C HIS A 48 14.60 11.95 1.35
N ASP A 49 13.95 12.54 2.36
CA ASP A 49 14.54 12.74 3.68
C ASP A 49 14.72 11.41 4.43
N ALA A 50 13.69 10.55 4.44
CA ALA A 50 13.69 9.30 5.19
C ALA A 50 14.76 8.32 4.70
N PHE A 51 15.00 8.26 3.39
CA PHE A 51 15.93 7.30 2.80
C PHE A 51 17.22 7.96 2.28
N GLY A 52 17.43 9.25 2.56
CA GLY A 52 18.60 10.00 2.08
C GLY A 52 18.74 9.88 0.56
N MET A 53 17.63 9.95 -0.18
CA MET A 53 17.64 9.79 -1.63
C MET A 53 18.27 10.98 -2.32
N THR A 54 19.08 10.73 -3.35
CA THR A 54 19.79 11.73 -4.13
C THR A 54 19.61 11.48 -5.64
N ALA A 55 20.06 12.43 -6.47
CA ALA A 55 20.06 12.26 -7.93
C ALA A 55 21.00 11.14 -8.43
N GLU A 56 21.89 10.61 -7.57
CA GLU A 56 22.81 9.52 -7.91
C GLU A 56 22.17 8.14 -7.69
N ASP A 57 20.99 8.09 -7.03
CA ASP A 57 20.28 6.86 -6.81
C ASP A 57 19.66 6.30 -8.09
N ARG A 58 19.47 4.99 -8.10
CA ARG A 58 18.78 4.26 -9.14
C ARG A 58 17.64 3.47 -8.54
N SER A 59 16.42 3.79 -8.95
CA SER A 59 15.21 3.14 -8.46
C SER A 59 14.61 2.20 -9.50
N ALA A 60 13.85 1.21 -9.04
CA ALA A 60 13.11 0.33 -9.93
C ALA A 60 11.62 0.70 -9.98
N LYS A 61 11.04 0.67 -11.18
CA LYS A 61 9.59 0.74 -11.44
C LYS A 61 9.08 -0.69 -11.60
N TYR A 62 8.64 -1.27 -10.48
CA TYR A 62 8.16 -2.65 -10.38
C TYR A 62 6.64 -2.75 -10.40
N ALA A 63 5.94 -1.95 -9.58
CA ALA A 63 4.50 -2.02 -9.40
C ALA A 63 3.74 -1.68 -10.68
N GLY A 64 2.64 -2.38 -10.99
CA GLY A 64 1.77 -2.05 -12.10
C GLY A 64 1.08 -0.69 -11.92
N PHE A 65 0.73 -0.01 -13.00
CA PHE A 65 0.12 1.34 -12.96
C PHE A 65 -1.26 1.38 -12.27
N GLY A 66 -1.92 0.25 -12.11
CA GLY A 66 -3.16 0.15 -11.32
C GLY A 66 -2.96 0.19 -9.80
N PHE A 67 -1.70 0.20 -9.32
CA PHE A 67 -1.34 0.29 -7.92
C PHE A 67 -0.74 1.66 -7.59
N ASP A 68 -1.08 2.20 -6.44
CA ASP A 68 -0.54 3.46 -5.93
C ASP A 68 0.96 3.39 -5.62
N ALA A 69 1.50 2.21 -5.28
CA ALA A 69 2.95 2.00 -5.18
C ALA A 69 3.69 2.41 -6.46
N SER A 70 3.06 2.33 -7.65
CA SER A 70 3.66 2.80 -8.90
C SER A 70 3.93 4.30 -8.90
N ILE A 71 3.07 5.06 -8.26
CA ILE A 71 3.22 6.51 -8.10
C ILE A 71 4.41 6.80 -7.15
N TRP A 72 4.50 6.03 -6.07
CA TRP A 72 5.59 6.15 -5.11
C TRP A 72 6.97 5.77 -5.70
N GLU A 73 7.04 4.79 -6.61
CA GLU A 73 8.28 4.46 -7.31
C GLU A 73 8.73 5.56 -8.28
N MET A 74 7.79 6.21 -8.98
CA MET A 74 8.10 7.17 -10.04
C MET A 74 8.38 8.58 -9.53
N PHE A 75 7.46 9.14 -8.75
CA PHE A 75 7.50 10.57 -8.46
C PHE A 75 8.64 10.99 -7.53
N PRO A 76 8.97 10.30 -6.43
CA PRO A 76 10.17 10.62 -5.66
C PRO A 76 11.45 10.52 -6.50
N THR A 77 11.55 9.49 -7.37
CA THR A 77 12.69 9.31 -8.26
C THR A 77 12.85 10.49 -9.23
N TRP A 78 11.78 10.88 -9.90
CA TRP A 78 11.82 11.97 -10.87
C TRP A 78 12.03 13.35 -10.24
N THR A 79 11.41 13.60 -9.09
CA THR A 79 11.49 14.92 -8.44
C THR A 79 12.86 15.22 -7.84
N ILE A 80 13.68 14.20 -7.57
CA ILE A 80 15.07 14.37 -7.13
C ILE A 80 16.08 14.30 -8.30
N GLY A 81 15.61 13.87 -9.50
CA GLY A 81 16.46 13.71 -10.67
C GLY A 81 17.24 12.40 -10.72
N ALA A 82 16.80 11.39 -9.98
CA ALA A 82 17.39 10.05 -9.97
C ALA A 82 16.97 9.22 -11.19
N GLU A 83 17.67 8.13 -11.44
CA GLU A 83 17.42 7.21 -12.55
C GLU A 83 16.32 6.20 -12.19
N LEU A 84 15.35 6.00 -13.10
CA LEU A 84 14.26 5.04 -12.93
C LEU A 84 14.39 3.87 -13.92
N HIS A 85 14.60 2.67 -13.40
CA HIS A 85 14.67 1.43 -14.17
C HIS A 85 13.29 0.78 -14.27
N VAL A 86 12.71 0.74 -15.47
CA VAL A 86 11.44 0.05 -15.72
C VAL A 86 11.69 -1.44 -15.85
N ILE A 87 11.09 -2.23 -14.97
CA ILE A 87 11.28 -3.68 -14.92
C ILE A 87 10.44 -4.37 -16.01
N ASP A 88 11.12 -5.16 -16.84
CA ASP A 88 10.48 -5.95 -17.89
C ASP A 88 9.57 -7.04 -17.27
N GLU A 89 8.39 -7.23 -17.86
CA GLU A 89 7.41 -8.23 -17.43
C GLU A 89 8.00 -9.67 -17.46
N ALA A 90 8.95 -9.95 -18.38
CA ALA A 90 9.59 -11.25 -18.51
C ALA A 90 10.50 -11.64 -17.32
N ILE A 91 10.94 -10.66 -16.51
CA ILE A 91 11.77 -10.92 -15.32
C ILE A 91 11.06 -10.59 -14.01
N ARG A 92 9.92 -9.89 -14.09
CA ARG A 92 9.23 -9.33 -12.94
C ARG A 92 8.88 -10.35 -11.85
N LEU A 93 8.48 -11.56 -12.23
CA LEU A 93 8.13 -12.64 -11.30
C LEU A 93 9.26 -13.65 -11.06
N ASP A 94 10.38 -13.51 -11.75
CA ASP A 94 11.57 -14.35 -11.58
C ASP A 94 12.55 -13.65 -10.63
N ILE A 95 12.51 -14.05 -9.36
CA ILE A 95 13.25 -13.38 -8.30
C ILE A 95 14.77 -13.42 -8.51
N ILE A 96 15.28 -14.47 -9.15
CA ILE A 96 16.72 -14.62 -9.44
C ILE A 96 17.12 -13.62 -10.52
N ARG A 97 16.39 -13.60 -11.63
CA ARG A 97 16.66 -12.67 -12.73
C ARG A 97 16.44 -11.21 -12.31
N LEU A 98 15.47 -10.96 -11.43
CA LEU A 98 15.24 -9.63 -10.88
C LEU A 98 16.43 -9.17 -10.02
N ASN A 99 16.96 -10.05 -9.18
CA ASN A 99 18.15 -9.78 -8.37
C ASN A 99 19.38 -9.50 -9.25
N GLU A 100 19.63 -10.35 -10.25
CA GLU A 100 20.71 -10.16 -11.23
C GLU A 100 20.57 -8.82 -11.96
N TYR A 101 19.36 -8.45 -12.37
CA TYR A 101 19.08 -7.16 -13.02
C TYR A 101 19.44 -5.99 -12.11
N PHE A 102 19.03 -6.04 -10.83
CA PHE A 102 19.33 -4.98 -9.87
C PHE A 102 20.85 -4.82 -9.69
N GLU A 103 21.60 -5.90 -9.52
CA GLU A 103 23.04 -5.83 -9.38
C GLU A 103 23.74 -5.31 -10.66
N GLN A 104 23.37 -5.82 -11.82
CA GLN A 104 23.98 -5.43 -13.11
C GLN A 104 23.75 -3.97 -13.46
N ASN A 105 22.60 -3.41 -13.06
CA ASN A 105 22.22 -2.02 -13.33
C ASN A 105 22.50 -1.08 -12.15
N GLY A 106 22.99 -1.62 -11.02
CA GLY A 106 23.32 -0.83 -9.84
C GLY A 106 22.09 -0.17 -9.20
N VAL A 107 20.95 -0.86 -9.16
CA VAL A 107 19.75 -0.35 -8.47
C VAL A 107 20.04 -0.23 -6.99
N THR A 108 19.79 0.96 -6.41
CA THR A 108 20.16 1.28 -5.02
C THR A 108 18.97 1.30 -4.07
N ILE A 109 17.78 1.62 -4.57
CA ILE A 109 16.54 1.65 -3.79
C ILE A 109 15.39 1.06 -4.62
N THR A 110 14.60 0.19 -4.02
CA THR A 110 13.45 -0.41 -4.70
C THR A 110 12.34 -0.76 -3.72
N PHE A 111 11.09 -0.73 -4.22
CA PHE A 111 9.95 -1.32 -3.53
C PHE A 111 9.64 -2.70 -4.12
N LEU A 112 9.38 -3.67 -3.25
CA LEU A 112 8.82 -4.97 -3.61
C LEU A 112 7.63 -5.29 -2.70
N PRO A 113 6.51 -5.80 -3.24
CA PRO A 113 5.39 -6.29 -2.43
C PRO A 113 5.88 -7.32 -1.41
N THR A 114 5.29 -7.35 -0.21
CA THR A 114 5.78 -8.12 0.94
C THR A 114 6.15 -9.56 0.62
N GLN A 115 5.30 -10.29 -0.10
CA GLN A 115 5.58 -11.70 -0.42
C GLN A 115 6.80 -11.88 -1.34
N LEU A 116 7.04 -10.93 -2.24
CA LEU A 116 8.20 -10.95 -3.11
C LEU A 116 9.46 -10.50 -2.37
N ALA A 117 9.34 -9.48 -1.51
CA ALA A 117 10.44 -9.03 -0.66
C ALA A 117 10.91 -10.15 0.28
N GLU A 118 9.99 -10.94 0.85
CA GLU A 118 10.33 -12.11 1.67
C GLU A 118 11.12 -13.19 0.91
N GLN A 119 10.87 -13.36 -0.39
CA GLN A 119 11.66 -14.25 -1.25
C GLN A 119 13.00 -13.62 -1.67
N PHE A 120 12.97 -12.32 -1.99
CA PHE A 120 14.15 -11.58 -2.40
C PHE A 120 15.21 -11.54 -1.29
N MET A 121 14.79 -11.43 -0.04
CA MET A 121 15.70 -11.46 1.12
C MET A 121 16.45 -12.78 1.32
N GLU A 122 16.10 -13.87 0.61
CA GLU A 122 16.89 -15.11 0.60
C GLU A 122 18.11 -15.01 -0.32
N LEU A 123 18.19 -13.98 -1.15
CA LEU A 123 19.26 -13.73 -2.08
C LEU A 123 20.14 -12.57 -1.58
N GLU A 124 21.45 -12.72 -1.69
CA GLU A 124 22.36 -11.60 -1.45
C GLU A 124 22.24 -10.58 -2.58
N ASN A 125 22.18 -9.29 -2.26
CA ASN A 125 22.25 -8.19 -3.22
C ASN A 125 23.22 -7.11 -2.71
N LYS A 126 24.21 -6.75 -3.54
CA LYS A 126 25.28 -5.81 -3.17
C LYS A 126 25.08 -4.40 -3.70
N SER A 127 24.12 -4.19 -4.59
CA SER A 127 23.84 -2.88 -5.16
C SER A 127 22.80 -2.11 -4.32
N LEU A 128 21.83 -2.82 -3.74
CA LEU A 128 20.81 -2.21 -2.91
C LEU A 128 21.40 -1.61 -1.64
N ARG A 129 20.95 -0.42 -1.28
CA ARG A 129 21.11 0.19 0.04
C ARG A 129 19.82 0.18 0.84
N VAL A 130 18.65 0.20 0.15
CA VAL A 130 17.33 0.16 0.79
C VAL A 130 16.38 -0.74 -0.01
N LEU A 131 15.78 -1.71 0.67
CA LEU A 131 14.63 -2.48 0.19
C LEU A 131 13.39 -2.02 0.94
N LEU A 132 12.46 -1.39 0.23
CA LEU A 132 11.15 -0.99 0.72
C LEU A 132 10.15 -2.13 0.51
N THR A 133 9.36 -2.42 1.50
CA THR A 133 8.27 -3.40 1.36
C THR A 133 6.99 -2.92 2.01
N GLY A 134 5.87 -3.55 1.67
CA GLY A 134 4.56 -3.23 2.20
C GLY A 134 3.43 -3.85 1.39
N GLY A 135 2.20 -3.47 1.71
CA GLY A 135 0.99 -3.97 1.04
C GLY A 135 0.41 -5.22 1.67
N ASP A 136 1.16 -5.98 2.46
CA ASP A 136 0.69 -7.13 3.26
C ASP A 136 1.47 -7.21 4.58
N LYS A 137 1.03 -8.09 5.48
CA LYS A 137 1.73 -8.35 6.75
C LYS A 137 3.07 -9.03 6.48
N LEU A 138 4.17 -8.37 6.87
CA LEU A 138 5.50 -8.96 6.88
C LEU A 138 5.54 -10.10 7.91
N LYS A 139 6.03 -11.28 7.52
CA LYS A 139 6.06 -12.48 8.36
C LYS A 139 7.46 -12.82 8.83
N ARG A 140 8.47 -12.40 8.08
CA ARG A 140 9.88 -12.66 8.37
C ARG A 140 10.78 -11.57 7.81
N ALA A 141 11.92 -11.41 8.41
CA ALA A 141 12.99 -10.58 7.91
C ALA A 141 14.31 -11.35 8.02
N VAL A 142 15.20 -11.14 7.06
CA VAL A 142 16.51 -11.76 7.00
C VAL A 142 17.55 -10.65 6.94
N LYS A 143 18.63 -10.80 7.72
CA LYS A 143 19.70 -9.81 7.74
C LYS A 143 20.42 -9.77 6.39
N GLN A 144 20.49 -8.57 5.84
CA GLN A 144 21.06 -8.29 4.53
C GLN A 144 22.03 -7.10 4.62
N PRO A 145 22.91 -6.89 3.63
CA PRO A 145 23.77 -5.70 3.60
C PRO A 145 23.02 -4.39 3.37
N TYR A 146 21.77 -4.43 2.95
CA TYR A 146 20.89 -3.28 2.75
C TYR A 146 19.89 -3.13 3.91
N THR A 147 19.35 -1.92 4.09
CA THR A 147 18.29 -1.65 5.05
C THR A 147 16.95 -2.17 4.52
N LEU A 148 16.26 -3.01 5.30
CA LEU A 148 14.87 -3.39 5.05
C LEU A 148 13.93 -2.40 5.73
N VAL A 149 12.97 -1.86 4.98
CA VAL A 149 11.97 -0.92 5.53
C VAL A 149 10.57 -1.46 5.30
N ASN A 150 9.81 -1.61 6.38
CA ASN A 150 8.41 -2.01 6.33
C ASN A 150 7.53 -0.75 6.30
N ASN A 151 6.72 -0.63 5.26
CA ASN A 151 5.84 0.50 5.01
C ASN A 151 4.38 0.05 5.02
N TYR A 152 3.54 0.83 5.63
CA TYR A 152 2.10 0.62 5.64
C TYR A 152 1.39 1.90 5.21
N GLY A 153 0.35 1.74 4.41
CA GLY A 153 -0.57 2.81 4.08
C GLY A 153 -1.73 2.32 3.21
N PRO A 154 -2.90 2.91 3.38
CA PRO A 154 -4.01 2.75 2.44
C PRO A 154 -3.84 3.76 1.30
N THR A 155 -4.39 3.45 0.13
CA THR A 155 -4.44 4.37 -1.04
C THR A 155 -5.09 5.71 -0.66
N GLU A 156 -6.03 5.69 0.27
CA GLU A 156 -6.74 6.84 0.81
C GLU A 156 -5.84 7.79 1.64
N ASN A 157 -4.60 7.37 1.93
CA ASN A 157 -3.58 8.24 2.56
C ASN A 157 -2.28 8.24 1.74
N THR A 158 -2.38 8.28 0.43
CA THR A 158 -1.28 8.47 -0.53
C THR A 158 -0.12 7.51 -0.28
N VAL A 159 -0.37 6.21 -0.47
CA VAL A 159 0.56 5.07 -0.46
C VAL A 159 1.13 4.73 0.91
N VAL A 160 1.81 5.67 1.59
CA VAL A 160 2.51 5.41 2.86
C VAL A 160 1.98 6.30 3.96
N ALA A 161 1.52 5.69 5.04
CA ALA A 161 1.09 6.38 6.27
C ALA A 161 2.06 6.18 7.43
N THR A 162 2.65 4.98 7.52
CA THR A 162 3.65 4.66 8.55
C THR A 162 4.82 3.89 7.95
N SER A 163 5.99 3.98 8.58
CA SER A 163 7.24 3.40 8.10
C SER A 163 8.17 3.08 9.26
N THR A 164 8.98 2.03 9.12
CA THR A 164 10.06 1.68 10.04
C THR A 164 11.11 0.84 9.36
N GLU A 165 12.36 1.05 9.74
CA GLU A 165 13.43 0.10 9.46
C GLU A 165 13.19 -1.16 10.30
N ILE A 166 13.51 -2.31 9.73
CA ILE A 166 13.38 -3.62 10.37
C ILE A 166 14.76 -4.14 10.71
N ASP A 167 15.04 -4.30 11.99
CA ASP A 167 16.17 -5.11 12.45
C ASP A 167 15.71 -6.56 12.67
N PRO A 168 16.20 -7.51 11.86
CA PRO A 168 15.84 -8.92 12.03
C PRO A 168 16.26 -9.51 13.38
N GLU A 169 17.25 -8.92 14.05
CA GLU A 169 17.74 -9.38 15.35
C GLU A 169 16.81 -8.97 16.51
N GLU A 170 16.07 -7.87 16.36
CA GLU A 170 15.07 -7.43 17.36
C GLU A 170 13.77 -8.25 17.30
N GLY A 171 13.51 -8.96 16.21
CA GLY A 171 12.34 -9.83 16.05
C GLY A 171 11.01 -9.09 15.91
N SER A 172 11.01 -7.76 15.84
CA SER A 172 9.79 -6.96 15.61
C SER A 172 9.55 -6.76 14.11
N LEU A 173 8.30 -6.98 13.70
CA LEU A 173 7.84 -6.75 12.32
C LEU A 173 6.73 -5.68 12.30
N SER A 174 6.91 -4.63 13.11
CA SER A 174 5.93 -3.54 13.22
C SER A 174 5.75 -2.79 11.89
N ILE A 175 4.68 -2.02 11.79
CA ILE A 175 4.48 -1.06 10.69
C ILE A 175 5.00 0.33 11.06
N GLY A 176 5.66 0.46 12.21
CA GLY A 176 6.42 1.62 12.63
C GLY A 176 5.58 2.79 13.14
N ARG A 177 5.95 3.98 12.71
CA ARG A 177 5.37 5.26 13.14
C ARG A 177 4.91 6.07 11.95
N ALA A 178 4.02 7.04 12.20
CA ALA A 178 3.53 7.95 11.18
C ALA A 178 4.68 8.69 10.46
N ILE A 179 4.57 8.79 9.14
CA ILE A 179 5.52 9.56 8.33
C ILE A 179 5.32 11.06 8.54
N ALA A 180 6.22 11.89 8.00
CA ALA A 180 6.16 13.35 8.12
C ALA A 180 4.78 13.90 7.70
N ASN A 181 4.25 14.84 8.48
CA ASN A 181 2.95 15.49 8.28
C ASN A 181 1.73 14.53 8.27
N THR A 182 1.90 13.32 8.78
CA THR A 182 0.84 12.33 9.00
C THR A 182 0.62 12.14 10.50
N ARG A 183 -0.62 11.97 10.91
CA ARG A 183 -1.02 11.58 12.26
C ARG A 183 -1.66 10.20 12.20
N ALA A 184 -1.29 9.35 13.12
CA ALA A 184 -1.86 8.01 13.29
C ALA A 184 -2.48 7.91 14.69
N TYR A 185 -3.75 7.59 14.74
CA TYR A 185 -4.50 7.38 15.98
C TYR A 185 -4.92 5.91 16.07
N ILE A 186 -4.88 5.35 17.25
CA ILE A 186 -5.44 4.02 17.53
C ILE A 186 -6.68 4.26 18.39
N LEU A 187 -7.85 4.04 17.81
CA LEU A 187 -9.12 4.41 18.41
C LEU A 187 -9.96 3.18 18.77
N GLY A 188 -10.60 3.24 19.91
CA GLY A 188 -11.61 2.28 20.33
C GLY A 188 -13.02 2.70 19.94
N ASP A 189 -14.02 1.98 20.46
CA ASP A 189 -15.43 2.32 20.29
C ASP A 189 -15.71 3.69 20.92
N GLY A 190 -16.29 4.62 20.13
CA GLY A 190 -16.56 5.99 20.59
C GLY A 190 -15.38 6.96 20.46
N ASP A 191 -14.41 6.64 19.60
CA ASP A 191 -13.27 7.51 19.19
C ASP A 191 -12.31 7.91 20.32
N GLN A 192 -12.25 7.14 21.42
CA GLN A 192 -11.21 7.32 22.44
C GLN A 192 -9.90 6.70 22.03
N VAL A 193 -8.79 7.40 22.28
CA VAL A 193 -7.43 6.87 22.05
C VAL A 193 -7.19 5.67 22.95
N GLN A 194 -6.68 4.58 22.37
CA GLN A 194 -6.35 3.37 23.10
C GLN A 194 -5.01 3.50 23.85
N PRO A 195 -4.92 2.99 25.08
CA PRO A 195 -3.66 2.88 25.79
C PRO A 195 -2.68 1.95 25.07
N GLU A 196 -1.40 2.05 25.44
CA GLU A 196 -0.35 1.13 25.00
C GLU A 196 -0.74 -0.33 25.20
N GLY A 197 -0.49 -1.16 24.16
CA GLY A 197 -0.79 -2.59 24.13
C GLY A 197 -2.26 -2.93 23.86
N VAL A 198 -3.18 -1.97 23.94
CA VAL A 198 -4.61 -2.19 23.69
C VAL A 198 -4.91 -2.03 22.22
N ALA A 199 -5.62 -3.01 21.64
CA ALA A 199 -6.01 -3.00 20.24
C ALA A 199 -7.10 -1.96 19.96
N GLY A 200 -7.04 -1.35 18.78
CA GLY A 200 -8.04 -0.41 18.28
C GLY A 200 -7.93 -0.23 16.77
N GLU A 201 -8.87 0.52 16.20
CA GLU A 201 -8.83 0.86 14.78
C GLU A 201 -7.72 1.90 14.51
N LEU A 202 -6.90 1.63 13.51
CA LEU A 202 -5.98 2.64 12.99
C LEU A 202 -6.75 3.69 12.19
N CYS A 203 -6.63 4.94 12.61
CA CYS A 203 -7.13 6.09 11.87
C CYS A 203 -5.95 6.98 11.47
N VAL A 204 -5.94 7.45 10.22
CA VAL A 204 -4.85 8.27 9.69
C VAL A 204 -5.36 9.62 9.22
N ALA A 205 -4.58 10.68 9.46
CA ALA A 205 -4.90 12.05 9.13
C ALA A 205 -3.66 12.83 8.68
N GLY A 206 -3.84 14.01 8.14
CA GLY A 206 -2.74 14.90 7.77
C GLY A 206 -2.61 15.10 6.27
N ARG A 207 -1.40 15.50 5.84
CA ARG A 207 -1.15 15.95 4.46
C ARG A 207 -1.27 14.86 3.40
N GLY A 208 -1.10 13.60 3.76
CA GLY A 208 -1.26 12.45 2.85
C GLY A 208 -2.71 12.07 2.56
N LEU A 209 -3.69 12.67 3.25
CA LEU A 209 -5.09 12.28 3.14
C LEU A 209 -5.66 12.62 1.75
N ALA A 210 -6.30 11.64 1.10
CA ALA A 210 -6.98 11.83 -0.19
C ALA A 210 -8.23 12.71 -0.04
N ARG A 211 -8.68 13.29 -1.15
CA ARG A 211 -9.92 14.07 -1.21
C ARG A 211 -11.14 13.22 -0.80
N GLY A 212 -11.18 11.99 -1.26
CA GLY A 212 -12.28 11.04 -1.09
C GLY A 212 -12.44 10.15 -2.31
N TYR A 213 -13.62 9.56 -2.48
CA TYR A 213 -13.93 8.67 -3.60
C TYR A 213 -14.72 9.40 -4.69
N LEU A 214 -14.33 9.20 -5.95
CA LEU A 214 -14.99 9.80 -7.11
C LEU A 214 -16.46 9.39 -7.20
N ASN A 215 -17.38 10.37 -7.22
CA ASN A 215 -18.83 10.19 -7.31
C ASN A 215 -19.40 9.20 -6.27
N ARG A 216 -18.83 9.17 -5.06
CA ARG A 216 -19.22 8.30 -3.95
C ARG A 216 -19.22 9.10 -2.64
N GLU A 217 -20.07 10.10 -2.55
CA GLU A 217 -20.12 11.04 -1.43
C GLU A 217 -20.49 10.35 -0.12
N ASP A 218 -21.46 9.42 -0.14
CA ASP A 218 -21.87 8.67 1.04
C ASP A 218 -20.77 7.76 1.59
N GLU A 219 -20.01 7.10 0.70
CA GLU A 219 -18.88 6.26 1.11
C GLU A 219 -17.71 7.12 1.61
N THR A 220 -17.50 8.26 0.97
CA THR A 220 -16.51 9.24 1.42
C THR A 220 -16.84 9.72 2.82
N ALA A 221 -18.08 10.15 3.10
CA ALA A 221 -18.51 10.63 4.41
C ALA A 221 -18.41 9.56 5.52
N LYS A 222 -18.56 8.27 5.17
CA LYS A 222 -18.43 7.16 6.13
C LYS A 222 -16.99 6.88 6.54
N ARG A 223 -16.03 7.08 5.63
CA ARG A 223 -14.63 6.72 5.84
C ARG A 223 -13.74 7.92 6.16
N PHE A 224 -14.02 9.09 5.55
CA PHE A 224 -13.31 10.34 5.79
C PHE A 224 -14.14 11.19 6.74
N VAL A 225 -13.93 10.99 8.02
CA VAL A 225 -14.69 11.63 9.09
C VAL A 225 -13.95 12.83 9.68
N ALA A 226 -14.62 13.65 10.47
CA ALA A 226 -13.95 14.73 11.19
C ALA A 226 -12.86 14.18 12.11
N ASP A 227 -11.69 14.84 12.15
CA ASP A 227 -10.63 14.55 13.11
C ASP A 227 -11.05 15.12 14.49
N PRO A 228 -11.33 14.28 15.50
CA PRO A 228 -11.80 14.77 16.80
C PRO A 228 -10.71 15.51 17.59
N PHE A 229 -9.44 15.40 17.16
CA PHE A 229 -8.29 15.99 17.85
C PHE A 229 -7.80 17.28 17.19
N VAL A 230 -8.15 17.50 15.91
CA VAL A 230 -7.75 18.71 15.16
C VAL A 230 -8.97 19.33 14.48
N PRO A 231 -9.53 20.41 15.07
CA PRO A 231 -10.73 21.05 14.54
C PRO A 231 -10.59 21.50 13.08
N GLY A 232 -11.59 21.13 12.26
CA GLY A 232 -11.65 21.49 10.85
C GLY A 232 -10.88 20.54 9.92
N GLU A 233 -10.13 19.58 10.45
CA GLU A 233 -9.45 18.55 9.67
C GLU A 233 -10.27 17.25 9.61
N ARG A 234 -9.83 16.34 8.74
CA ARG A 234 -10.42 15.01 8.56
C ARG A 234 -9.40 13.92 8.87
N MET A 235 -9.92 12.74 9.23
CA MET A 235 -9.16 11.51 9.32
C MET A 235 -9.84 10.41 8.48
N TYR A 236 -9.05 9.44 8.04
CA TYR A 236 -9.53 8.25 7.35
C TYR A 236 -9.57 7.06 8.31
N ARG A 237 -10.70 6.39 8.39
CA ARG A 237 -10.92 5.15 9.14
C ARG A 237 -10.50 3.97 8.29
N THR A 238 -9.36 3.35 8.64
CA THR A 238 -8.74 2.32 7.78
C THR A 238 -9.46 0.99 7.81
N GLY A 239 -10.14 0.68 8.91
CA GLY A 239 -10.67 -0.65 9.22
C GLY A 239 -9.58 -1.66 9.61
N ASP A 240 -8.35 -1.21 9.81
CA ASP A 240 -7.24 -2.05 10.28
C ASP A 240 -7.16 -2.04 11.79
N LEU A 241 -7.07 -3.23 12.39
CA LEU A 241 -6.88 -3.44 13.82
C LEU A 241 -5.39 -3.45 14.13
N VAL A 242 -4.97 -2.57 15.03
CA VAL A 242 -3.57 -2.39 15.40
C VAL A 242 -3.45 -2.18 16.92
N ARG A 243 -2.22 -2.20 17.44
CA ARG A 243 -1.91 -1.71 18.78
C ARG A 243 -0.62 -0.90 18.79
N TRP A 244 -0.49 0.01 19.75
CA TRP A 244 0.72 0.77 19.96
C TRP A 244 1.65 0.03 20.94
N THR A 245 2.93 0.01 20.62
CA THR A 245 4.01 -0.39 21.54
C THR A 245 5.04 0.72 21.63
N ALA A 246 5.54 1.00 22.83
CA ALA A 246 6.50 2.10 23.05
C ALA A 246 7.81 1.87 22.27
N GLU A 247 8.26 0.63 22.22
CA GLU A 247 9.54 0.22 21.62
C GLU A 247 9.49 0.24 20.09
N HIS A 248 8.52 -0.42 19.48
CA HIS A 248 8.49 -0.65 18.03
C HIS A 248 7.42 0.14 17.28
N GLY A 249 6.62 0.97 17.96
CA GLY A 249 5.54 1.74 17.35
C GLY A 249 4.28 0.92 17.11
N ILE A 250 3.68 1.01 15.92
CA ILE A 250 2.39 0.40 15.61
C ILE A 250 2.58 -1.05 15.13
N GLU A 251 1.94 -1.99 15.81
CA GLU A 251 1.86 -3.39 15.39
C GLU A 251 0.54 -3.69 14.70
N TYR A 252 0.62 -4.25 13.50
CA TYR A 252 -0.54 -4.70 12.74
C TYR A 252 -1.05 -6.06 13.24
N ILE A 253 -2.32 -6.10 13.64
CA ILE A 253 -2.98 -7.32 14.14
C ILE A 253 -3.77 -7.99 13.01
N GLY A 254 -4.64 -7.22 12.32
CA GLY A 254 -5.53 -7.74 11.30
C GLY A 254 -6.51 -6.71 10.77
N ARG A 255 -7.65 -7.18 10.26
CA ARG A 255 -8.77 -6.33 9.81
C ARG A 255 -9.94 -6.45 10.76
N ILE A 256 -10.70 -5.36 10.92
CA ILE A 256 -11.99 -5.34 11.63
C ILE A 256 -13.10 -5.88 10.73
N ASP A 257 -12.98 -5.66 9.42
CA ASP A 257 -13.92 -6.10 8.40
C ASP A 257 -13.43 -7.39 7.67
N GLN A 258 -14.21 -7.86 6.71
CA GLN A 258 -13.90 -9.06 5.93
C GLN A 258 -12.97 -8.82 4.73
N GLN A 259 -12.45 -7.62 4.59
CA GLN A 259 -11.51 -7.30 3.52
C GLN A 259 -10.20 -8.08 3.70
N VAL A 260 -9.65 -8.59 2.62
CA VAL A 260 -8.41 -9.37 2.65
C VAL A 260 -7.36 -8.77 1.73
N LYS A 261 -6.10 -9.04 2.05
CA LYS A 261 -4.98 -8.76 1.14
C LYS A 261 -4.47 -10.08 0.56
N VAL A 262 -4.44 -10.19 -0.76
CA VAL A 262 -3.96 -11.37 -1.48
C VAL A 262 -2.94 -10.93 -2.50
N ARG A 263 -1.68 -11.31 -2.32
CA ARG A 263 -0.55 -10.94 -3.19
C ARG A 263 -0.42 -9.42 -3.40
N GLY A 264 -0.71 -8.63 -2.35
CA GLY A 264 -0.69 -7.16 -2.38
C GLY A 264 -1.97 -6.52 -2.92
N TYR A 265 -2.91 -7.30 -3.46
CA TYR A 265 -4.23 -6.79 -3.86
C TYR A 265 -5.14 -6.65 -2.65
N ARG A 266 -5.76 -5.48 -2.52
CA ARG A 266 -6.83 -5.23 -1.56
C ARG A 266 -8.14 -5.75 -2.17
N ILE A 267 -8.74 -6.75 -1.55
CA ILE A 267 -9.90 -7.47 -2.08
C ILE A 267 -11.05 -7.42 -1.09
N GLU A 268 -12.18 -6.93 -1.54
CA GLU A 268 -13.47 -7.08 -0.86
C GLU A 268 -14.08 -8.41 -1.29
N LEU A 269 -14.25 -9.35 -0.36
CA LEU A 269 -14.84 -10.66 -0.68
C LEU A 269 -16.24 -10.51 -1.27
N SER A 270 -17.01 -9.55 -0.74
CA SER A 270 -18.34 -9.20 -1.22
C SER A 270 -18.37 -8.72 -2.68
N GLU A 271 -17.29 -8.12 -3.20
CA GLU A 271 -17.23 -7.74 -4.63
C GLU A 271 -17.26 -8.98 -5.52
N ILE A 272 -16.51 -10.02 -5.14
CA ILE A 272 -16.49 -11.29 -5.88
C ILE A 272 -17.84 -11.98 -5.76
N GLU A 273 -18.44 -12.03 -4.57
CA GLU A 273 -19.77 -12.59 -4.34
C GLU A 273 -20.83 -11.94 -5.21
N VAL A 274 -20.86 -10.61 -5.25
CA VAL A 274 -21.79 -9.84 -6.12
C VAL A 274 -21.56 -10.15 -7.59
N ARG A 275 -20.32 -10.30 -8.04
CA ARG A 275 -20.01 -10.63 -9.43
C ARG A 275 -20.42 -12.04 -9.78
N LEU A 276 -20.16 -13.01 -8.92
CA LEU A 276 -20.60 -14.40 -9.10
C LEU A 276 -22.13 -14.50 -9.17
N ALA A 277 -22.85 -13.81 -8.29
CA ALA A 277 -24.31 -13.79 -8.26
C ALA A 277 -24.96 -13.13 -9.51
N GLN A 278 -24.21 -12.40 -10.32
CA GLN A 278 -24.68 -11.86 -11.60
C GLN A 278 -24.66 -12.89 -12.73
N LEU A 279 -23.96 -13.99 -12.55
CA LEU A 279 -23.89 -15.07 -13.54
C LEU A 279 -25.16 -15.92 -13.49
N SER A 280 -25.76 -16.18 -14.64
CA SER A 280 -27.04 -16.92 -14.73
C SER A 280 -26.98 -18.35 -14.19
N ALA A 281 -25.79 -18.92 -14.11
CA ALA A 281 -25.54 -20.27 -13.57
C ALA A 281 -25.40 -20.30 -12.03
N VAL A 282 -25.34 -19.13 -11.37
CA VAL A 282 -25.12 -19.01 -9.93
C VAL A 282 -26.39 -18.48 -9.25
N GLN A 283 -26.90 -19.21 -8.27
CA GLN A 283 -28.04 -18.79 -7.47
C GLN A 283 -27.57 -18.00 -6.23
N ASP A 284 -26.56 -18.53 -5.50
CA ASP A 284 -25.94 -17.88 -4.37
C ASP A 284 -24.42 -18.11 -4.42
N ALA A 285 -23.66 -17.17 -3.89
CA ALA A 285 -22.22 -17.25 -3.79
C ALA A 285 -21.73 -16.75 -2.43
N ALA A 286 -20.75 -17.45 -1.86
CA ALA A 286 -19.97 -17.00 -0.71
C ALA A 286 -18.48 -17.15 -0.99
N VAL A 287 -17.68 -16.14 -0.62
CA VAL A 287 -16.23 -16.18 -0.83
C VAL A 287 -15.50 -16.12 0.50
N ALA A 288 -14.52 -16.99 0.67
CA ALA A 288 -13.69 -17.03 1.85
C ALA A 288 -12.20 -16.95 1.50
N ALA A 289 -11.44 -16.26 2.35
CA ALA A 289 -9.99 -16.32 2.31
C ALA A 289 -9.51 -17.52 3.12
N VAL A 290 -8.82 -18.44 2.46
CA VAL A 290 -8.30 -19.68 3.05
C VAL A 290 -6.78 -19.66 3.03
N LYS A 291 -6.13 -20.37 3.95
CA LYS A 291 -4.68 -20.57 3.91
C LYS A 291 -4.37 -21.85 3.15
N ASP A 292 -3.46 -21.75 2.18
CA ASP A 292 -2.89 -22.93 1.53
C ASP A 292 -1.90 -23.65 2.46
N ASN A 293 -1.39 -24.80 2.02
CA ASN A 293 -0.43 -25.61 2.79
C ASN A 293 0.91 -24.86 3.05
N ALA A 294 1.22 -23.84 2.30
CA ALA A 294 2.40 -22.98 2.48
C ALA A 294 2.10 -21.73 3.35
N GLY A 295 0.84 -21.60 3.85
CA GLY A 295 0.41 -20.48 4.66
C GLY A 295 0.08 -19.20 3.88
N ASN A 296 0.03 -19.26 2.52
CA ASN A 296 -0.39 -18.14 1.71
C ASN A 296 -1.91 -18.02 1.69
N THR A 297 -2.40 -16.78 1.53
CA THR A 297 -3.83 -16.54 1.39
C THR A 297 -4.27 -16.85 -0.04
N ALA A 298 -5.26 -17.74 -0.19
CA ALA A 298 -5.98 -18.01 -1.41
C ALA A 298 -7.47 -17.67 -1.23
N LEU A 299 -8.16 -17.40 -2.33
CA LEU A 299 -9.60 -17.18 -2.31
C LEU A 299 -10.29 -18.46 -2.72
N CYS A 300 -11.36 -18.83 -2.00
CA CYS A 300 -12.22 -19.97 -2.31
C CYS A 300 -13.65 -19.46 -2.43
N ALA A 301 -14.26 -19.67 -3.59
CA ALA A 301 -15.67 -19.35 -3.81
C ALA A 301 -16.51 -20.63 -3.66
N TYR A 302 -17.61 -20.50 -2.95
CA TYR A 302 -18.65 -21.52 -2.81
C TYR A 302 -19.89 -21.02 -3.54
N VAL A 303 -20.42 -21.80 -4.46
CA VAL A 303 -21.57 -21.42 -5.28
C VAL A 303 -22.67 -22.46 -5.22
N THR A 304 -23.91 -22.01 -5.44
CA THR A 304 -25.07 -22.88 -5.63
C THR A 304 -25.71 -22.60 -6.99
N PRO A 305 -26.40 -23.59 -7.63
CA PRO A 305 -26.50 -24.99 -7.20
C PRO A 305 -25.18 -25.77 -7.33
N GLU A 306 -25.12 -26.98 -6.74
CA GLU A 306 -23.90 -27.82 -6.68
C GLU A 306 -23.41 -28.26 -8.07
N ASP A 307 -24.29 -28.31 -9.05
CA ASP A 307 -24.02 -28.65 -10.47
C ASP A 307 -23.67 -27.44 -11.33
N ALA A 308 -23.43 -26.26 -10.73
CA ALA A 308 -22.96 -25.11 -11.47
C ALA A 308 -21.61 -25.43 -12.15
N ASP A 309 -21.49 -25.10 -13.43
CA ASP A 309 -20.25 -25.29 -14.19
C ASP A 309 -19.17 -24.29 -13.71
N THR A 310 -18.38 -24.73 -12.75
CA THR A 310 -17.32 -23.90 -12.15
C THR A 310 -16.12 -23.65 -13.07
N GLU A 311 -15.99 -24.38 -14.19
CA GLU A 311 -14.94 -24.14 -15.20
C GLU A 311 -15.28 -22.93 -16.09
N SER A 312 -16.55 -22.54 -16.15
CA SER A 312 -17.03 -21.38 -16.92
C SER A 312 -17.23 -20.12 -16.08
N LEU A 313 -17.07 -20.18 -14.77
CA LEU A 313 -17.17 -19.09 -13.80
C LEU A 313 -15.82 -18.38 -13.63
#